data_cdee8b0c6df684605b75a90b92cbb537
#
_entry.id   cdee8b0c6df684605b75a90b92cbb537
#
_cell.length_a   1.000
_cell.length_b   1.000
_cell.length_c   1.000
_cell.angle_alpha   90.00
_cell.angle_beta   90.00
_cell.angle_gamma   90.00
#
_symmetry.space_group_name_H-M   'P 1'
#
loop_
_entity.id
_entity.type
_entity.pdbx_description
1 polymer ?
#
loop_
_entity_poly.entity_id
_entity_poly.type
_entity_poly.pdbx_seq_one_letter_code
_entity_poly.pdbx_strand_id
1 'polypeptide(L)'
;MVNKFNDVEMMELGAGVCLFPSAIDFDWEFAINSCRELVDRDASAMYTETIHPETGDKALVNMSGYIFDYDTFASMPSRCSSAHQQCSDKFREMLEFWEDSKDRYLLKYMLRYPLSYKNIWWKVKGHIVRYSSPPSGVVGNRQYLGVHSDTSADYVYGYEHPSDQLATRNTLSCIVYINDCDESGDDAVNSFAGGHHFFNELNINYKPRKGDILMFPSNYIASHEVLPVSRGERYSYLGWYSHGSPNSEYHEHIADPVKEPEIAKVSTNVYLPNLRKDFREYIQNCGPDKHFYAMSLVSDGF
;
A
#
# COMPACT_ATOMS: atom_id res chain seq x y z
N MET A 1 -2.56 -5.38 23.73
CA MET A 1 -1.21 -5.32 23.09
C MET A 1 -0.95 -3.90 22.68
N VAL A 2 0.26 -3.43 22.77
CA VAL A 2 0.59 -2.04 22.43
C VAL A 2 1.12 -2.04 21.00
N ASN A 3 0.44 -1.31 20.12
CA ASN A 3 0.95 -1.03 18.77
C ASN A 3 2.31 -0.37 18.88
N LYS A 4 3.31 -0.88 18.18
CA LYS A 4 4.68 -0.45 18.38
C LYS A 4 5.37 -0.18 17.04
N PHE A 5 6.01 0.98 16.97
CA PHE A 5 7.01 1.27 15.94
C PHE A 5 8.37 0.77 16.40
N ASN A 6 9.04 0.03 15.56
CA ASN A 6 10.41 -0.39 15.80
C ASN A 6 11.39 0.62 15.19
N ASP A 7 12.52 0.86 15.84
CA ASP A 7 13.56 1.68 15.23
C ASP A 7 14.50 0.79 14.41
N VAL A 8 14.13 0.57 13.15
CA VAL A 8 14.85 -0.31 12.24
C VAL A 8 15.60 0.47 11.18
N GLU A 9 16.75 -0.05 10.79
CA GLU A 9 17.51 0.48 9.67
C GLU A 9 16.87 0.08 8.34
N MET A 10 16.97 0.99 7.39
CA MET A 10 16.50 0.77 6.02
C MET A 10 17.49 -0.12 5.27
N MET A 11 17.00 -1.15 4.62
CA MET A 11 17.75 -1.98 3.69
C MET A 11 17.43 -1.56 2.25
N GLU A 12 18.42 -1.09 1.52
CA GLU A 12 18.28 -0.78 0.10
C GLU A 12 18.46 -2.07 -0.71
N LEU A 13 17.43 -2.47 -1.44
CA LEU A 13 17.42 -3.67 -2.28
C LEU A 13 17.91 -3.37 -3.70
N GLY A 14 17.75 -2.14 -4.16
CA GLY A 14 18.22 -1.65 -5.46
C GLY A 14 17.30 -0.57 -6.03
N ALA A 15 17.86 0.39 -6.78
CA ALA A 15 17.14 1.42 -7.54
C ALA A 15 16.01 2.15 -6.77
N GLY A 16 16.22 2.42 -5.48
CA GLY A 16 15.22 3.06 -4.62
C GLY A 16 14.17 2.12 -4.03
N VAL A 17 14.27 0.82 -4.26
CA VAL A 17 13.49 -0.18 -3.55
C VAL A 17 14.09 -0.39 -2.16
N CYS A 18 13.34 -0.07 -1.13
CA CYS A 18 13.79 -0.05 0.26
C CYS A 18 12.88 -0.86 1.16
N LEU A 19 13.48 -1.70 1.97
CA LEU A 19 12.82 -2.53 2.96
C LEU A 19 13.12 -2.01 4.37
N PHE A 20 12.09 -1.89 5.20
CA PHE A 20 12.19 -1.69 6.63
C PHE A 20 11.71 -2.99 7.31
N PRO A 21 12.63 -3.90 7.66
CA PRO A 21 12.28 -5.22 8.18
C PRO A 21 11.71 -5.13 9.59
N SER A 22 10.60 -5.82 9.85
CA SER A 22 9.91 -5.78 11.14
C SER A 22 9.70 -4.36 11.67
N ALA A 23 9.33 -3.45 10.79
CA ALA A 23 9.17 -2.02 11.07
C ALA A 23 8.13 -1.74 12.14
N ILE A 24 7.09 -2.55 12.19
CA ILE A 24 5.99 -2.42 13.14
C ILE A 24 5.69 -3.76 13.80
N ASP A 25 5.17 -3.68 15.01
CA ASP A 25 4.59 -4.81 15.73
C ASP A 25 3.12 -4.49 16.06
N PHE A 26 2.26 -5.46 15.83
CA PHE A 26 0.82 -5.31 15.95
C PHE A 26 0.16 -6.62 16.42
N ASP A 27 -1.13 -6.58 16.73
CA ASP A 27 -1.97 -7.78 16.92
C ASP A 27 -2.28 -8.41 15.54
N TRP A 28 -1.31 -9.17 15.01
CA TRP A 28 -1.40 -9.73 13.67
C TRP A 28 -2.54 -10.74 13.51
N GLU A 29 -2.88 -11.46 14.56
CA GLU A 29 -4.03 -12.38 14.54
C GLU A 29 -5.33 -11.59 14.37
N PHE A 30 -5.49 -10.51 15.13
CA PHE A 30 -6.62 -9.61 14.95
C PHE A 30 -6.64 -9.00 13.55
N ALA A 31 -5.49 -8.54 13.04
CA ALA A 31 -5.40 -7.92 11.71
C ALA A 31 -5.83 -8.89 10.61
N ILE A 32 -5.28 -10.10 10.59
CA ILE A 32 -5.58 -11.12 9.58
C ILE A 32 -7.05 -11.53 9.65
N ASN A 33 -7.56 -11.81 10.85
CA ASN A 33 -8.94 -12.24 11.03
C ASN A 33 -9.94 -11.14 10.62
N SER A 34 -9.66 -9.89 10.97
CA SER A 34 -10.48 -8.75 10.57
C SER A 34 -10.49 -8.53 9.07
N CYS A 35 -9.32 -8.63 8.42
CA CYS A 35 -9.22 -8.53 6.97
C CYS A 35 -9.99 -9.68 6.30
N ARG A 36 -9.85 -10.91 6.80
CA ARG A 36 -10.57 -12.08 6.29
C ARG A 36 -12.08 -11.92 6.41
N GLU A 37 -12.56 -11.53 7.59
CA GLU A 37 -13.99 -11.34 7.85
C GLU A 37 -14.61 -10.30 6.91
N LEU A 38 -13.92 -9.20 6.67
CA LEU A 38 -14.38 -8.16 5.74
C LEU A 38 -14.47 -8.68 4.31
N VAL A 39 -13.44 -9.35 3.86
CA VAL A 39 -13.40 -9.89 2.51
C VAL A 39 -14.45 -10.95 2.29
N ASP A 40 -14.67 -11.84 3.25
CA ASP A 40 -15.66 -12.91 3.14
C ASP A 40 -17.11 -12.39 3.10
N ARG A 41 -17.38 -11.24 3.72
CA ARG A 41 -18.70 -10.58 3.61
C ARG A 41 -18.98 -10.03 2.22
N ASP A 42 -17.94 -9.58 1.51
CA ASP A 42 -18.04 -8.96 0.18
C ASP A 42 -17.63 -9.90 -0.96
N ALA A 43 -17.49 -11.18 -0.67
CA ALA A 43 -16.94 -12.20 -1.59
C ALA A 43 -17.67 -12.32 -2.93
N SER A 44 -18.89 -11.79 -3.05
CA SER A 44 -19.68 -11.82 -4.30
C SER A 44 -19.05 -11.02 -5.46
N ALA A 45 -18.11 -10.12 -5.16
CA ALA A 45 -17.46 -9.27 -6.17
C ALA A 45 -16.15 -9.84 -6.73
N MET A 46 -15.72 -11.01 -6.27
CA MET A 46 -14.32 -11.44 -6.45
C MET A 46 -14.01 -12.24 -7.71
N TYR A 47 -15.01 -12.79 -8.38
CA TYR A 47 -14.76 -13.70 -9.49
C TYR A 47 -15.55 -13.29 -10.72
N THR A 48 -14.83 -13.09 -11.82
CA THR A 48 -15.45 -12.96 -13.14
C THR A 48 -15.34 -14.29 -13.85
N GLU A 49 -16.47 -14.84 -14.33
CA GLU A 49 -16.44 -15.99 -15.23
C GLU A 49 -15.81 -15.57 -16.57
N THR A 50 -14.82 -16.31 -17.00
CA THR A 50 -14.25 -16.18 -18.34
C THR A 50 -14.11 -17.56 -18.96
N ILE A 51 -13.90 -17.59 -20.27
CA ILE A 51 -13.61 -18.83 -20.98
C ILE A 51 -12.10 -18.91 -21.16
N HIS A 52 -11.50 -19.99 -20.72
CA HIS A 52 -10.07 -20.22 -20.90
C HIS A 52 -9.77 -20.29 -22.40
N PRO A 53 -8.85 -19.44 -22.94
CA PRO A 53 -8.67 -19.31 -24.39
C PRO A 53 -8.16 -20.59 -25.06
N GLU A 54 -7.47 -21.47 -24.33
CA GLU A 54 -6.89 -22.70 -24.90
C GLU A 54 -7.77 -23.93 -24.71
N THR A 55 -8.53 -24.00 -23.60
CA THR A 55 -9.32 -25.20 -23.29
C THR A 55 -10.81 -25.04 -23.55
N GLY A 56 -11.30 -23.81 -23.70
CA GLY A 56 -12.71 -23.50 -23.81
C GLY A 56 -13.53 -23.71 -22.53
N ASP A 57 -12.87 -24.04 -21.43
CA ASP A 57 -13.54 -24.26 -20.15
C ASP A 57 -13.89 -22.93 -19.46
N LYS A 58 -14.97 -22.95 -18.69
CA LYS A 58 -15.28 -21.82 -17.81
C LYS A 58 -14.24 -21.75 -16.70
N ALA A 59 -13.58 -20.61 -16.60
CA ALA A 59 -12.64 -20.31 -15.54
C ALA A 59 -13.12 -19.09 -14.74
N LEU A 60 -12.96 -19.15 -13.43
CA LEU A 60 -13.16 -18.00 -12.57
C LEU A 60 -11.82 -17.24 -12.50
N VAL A 61 -11.76 -16.08 -13.11
CA VAL A 61 -10.56 -15.25 -13.10
C VAL A 61 -10.76 -14.05 -12.20
N ASN A 62 -9.94 -13.97 -11.18
CA ASN A 62 -9.68 -12.72 -10.49
C ASN A 62 -8.17 -12.48 -10.52
N MET A 63 -7.73 -11.66 -11.45
CA MET A 63 -6.30 -11.41 -11.64
C MET A 63 -5.71 -10.41 -10.64
N SER A 64 -6.55 -9.58 -10.02
CA SER A 64 -6.10 -8.48 -9.17
C SER A 64 -6.32 -8.71 -7.68
N GLY A 65 -6.85 -9.84 -7.26
CA GLY A 65 -7.20 -10.04 -5.85
C GLY A 65 -8.38 -9.16 -5.42
N TYR A 66 -8.68 -9.18 -4.14
CA TYR A 66 -9.69 -8.32 -3.55
C TYR A 66 -9.03 -7.05 -3.01
N ILE A 67 -9.56 -5.89 -3.41
CA ILE A 67 -9.09 -4.58 -2.96
C ILE A 67 -10.18 -3.97 -2.10
N PHE A 68 -9.82 -3.62 -0.88
CA PHE A 68 -10.66 -2.93 0.07
C PHE A 68 -10.00 -1.58 0.39
N ASP A 69 -10.47 -0.51 -0.25
CA ASP A 69 -9.86 0.80 -0.09
C ASP A 69 -10.37 1.56 1.14
N TYR A 70 -9.63 2.59 1.52
CA TYR A 70 -9.89 3.38 2.72
C TYR A 70 -11.24 4.10 2.65
N ASP A 71 -11.63 4.62 1.48
CA ASP A 71 -12.91 5.32 1.31
C ASP A 71 -14.09 4.38 1.48
N THR A 72 -14.03 3.21 0.90
CA THR A 72 -15.02 2.16 1.10
C THR A 72 -15.17 1.86 2.58
N PHE A 73 -14.06 1.96 3.31
CA PHE A 73 -14.00 1.61 4.72
C PHE A 73 -14.35 2.74 5.67
N ALA A 74 -13.81 3.93 5.43
CA ALA A 74 -13.84 5.03 6.40
C ALA A 74 -14.94 6.06 6.18
N SER A 75 -15.37 6.30 4.93
CA SER A 75 -15.98 7.57 4.62
C SER A 75 -17.38 7.56 4.05
N MET A 76 -17.93 6.45 3.59
CA MET A 76 -19.19 6.53 2.85
C MET A 76 -20.27 5.54 3.26
N PRO A 77 -21.14 5.94 4.19
CA PRO A 77 -22.34 5.15 4.51
C PRO A 77 -23.20 4.83 3.29
N SER A 78 -23.15 5.65 2.24
CA SER A 78 -23.94 5.46 1.02
C SER A 78 -23.29 4.56 -0.02
N ARG A 79 -21.96 4.37 0.03
CA ARG A 79 -21.20 3.41 -0.79
C ARG A 79 -20.73 2.22 0.02
N CYS A 80 -20.70 2.39 1.33
CA CYS A 80 -20.32 1.34 2.22
C CYS A 80 -21.47 0.37 2.33
N SER A 81 -21.19 -0.79 1.87
CA SER A 81 -21.86 -1.99 2.26
C SER A 81 -22.05 -2.03 3.79
N SER A 82 -22.90 -2.88 4.26
CA SER A 82 -23.05 -3.21 5.68
C SER A 82 -21.71 -3.44 6.42
N ALA A 83 -20.64 -3.70 5.69
CA ALA A 83 -19.29 -3.87 6.24
C ALA A 83 -18.74 -2.61 6.91
N HIS A 84 -18.92 -1.42 6.32
CA HIS A 84 -18.45 -0.17 6.94
C HIS A 84 -19.16 0.14 8.27
N GLN A 85 -20.48 -0.04 8.31
CA GLN A 85 -21.24 0.20 9.54
C GLN A 85 -20.90 -0.77 10.67
N GLN A 86 -20.28 -1.90 10.34
CA GLN A 86 -19.89 -2.97 11.25
C GLN A 86 -18.40 -2.95 11.63
N CYS A 87 -17.61 -1.99 11.12
CA CYS A 87 -16.23 -1.86 11.50
C CYS A 87 -16.08 -1.47 12.96
N SER A 88 -15.32 -2.25 13.69
CA SER A 88 -14.98 -1.92 15.06
C SER A 88 -14.06 -0.71 15.12
N ASP A 89 -14.14 0.06 16.20
CA ASP A 89 -13.19 1.15 16.44
C ASP A 89 -11.75 0.65 16.44
N LYS A 90 -11.51 -0.54 16.98
CA LYS A 90 -10.20 -1.20 16.96
C LYS A 90 -9.66 -1.41 15.54
N PHE A 91 -10.53 -1.67 14.56
CA PHE A 91 -10.10 -1.81 13.17
C PHE A 91 -9.72 -0.45 12.56
N ARG A 92 -10.49 0.61 12.86
CA ARG A 92 -10.13 1.98 12.45
C ARG A 92 -8.80 2.42 13.04
N GLU A 93 -8.59 2.18 14.35
CA GLU A 93 -7.31 2.42 15.01
C GLU A 93 -6.15 1.67 14.36
N MET A 94 -6.40 0.45 13.88
CA MET A 94 -5.42 -0.33 13.12
C MET A 94 -5.02 0.36 11.80
N LEU A 95 -5.99 0.82 11.03
CA LEU A 95 -5.71 1.52 9.77
C LEU A 95 -4.95 2.84 10.01
N GLU A 96 -5.35 3.61 11.02
CA GLU A 96 -4.64 4.83 11.43
C GLU A 96 -3.20 4.53 11.83
N PHE A 97 -2.98 3.48 12.60
CA PHE A 97 -1.63 3.05 12.97
C PHE A 97 -0.77 2.66 11.76
N TRP A 98 -1.33 1.99 10.77
CA TRP A 98 -0.61 1.67 9.54
C TRP A 98 -0.31 2.92 8.70
N GLU A 99 -1.23 3.87 8.64
CA GLU A 99 -0.98 5.16 7.98
C GLU A 99 0.13 5.95 8.65
N ASP A 100 0.09 6.06 9.99
CA ASP A 100 1.15 6.71 10.77
C ASP A 100 2.49 6.00 10.60
N SER A 101 2.47 4.68 10.50
CA SER A 101 3.68 3.88 10.24
C SER A 101 4.30 4.23 8.88
N LYS A 102 3.49 4.29 7.84
CA LYS A 102 3.95 4.67 6.50
C LYS A 102 4.58 6.06 6.52
N ASP A 103 3.91 7.05 7.12
CA ASP A 103 4.39 8.43 7.20
C ASP A 103 5.71 8.55 7.99
N ARG A 104 5.85 7.78 9.08
CA ARG A 104 7.09 7.72 9.86
C ARG A 104 8.27 7.18 9.05
N TYR A 105 8.06 6.09 8.32
CA TYR A 105 9.13 5.51 7.50
C TYR A 105 9.38 6.27 6.21
N LEU A 106 8.42 7.07 5.73
CA LEU A 106 8.65 8.03 4.66
C LEU A 106 9.78 9.01 5.00
N LEU A 107 9.85 9.51 6.23
CA LEU A 107 10.92 10.42 6.64
C LEU A 107 12.30 9.75 6.54
N LYS A 108 12.42 8.48 6.91
CA LYS A 108 13.66 7.70 6.75
C LYS A 108 14.00 7.48 5.26
N TYR A 109 13.00 7.18 4.44
CA TYR A 109 13.18 7.06 2.98
C TYR A 109 13.66 8.37 2.37
N MET A 110 13.02 9.49 2.72
CA MET A 110 13.39 10.83 2.24
C MET A 110 14.80 11.24 2.69
N LEU A 111 15.27 10.78 3.85
CA LEU A 111 16.64 11.04 4.29
C LEU A 111 17.66 10.40 3.35
N ARG A 112 17.37 9.21 2.82
CA ARG A 112 18.23 8.51 1.85
C ARG A 112 18.07 9.06 0.43
N TYR A 113 16.84 9.49 0.06
CA TYR A 113 16.50 10.03 -1.24
C TYR A 113 15.89 11.44 -1.10
N PRO A 114 16.70 12.47 -0.77
CA PRO A 114 16.17 13.77 -0.37
C PRO A 114 15.35 14.49 -1.44
N LEU A 115 15.60 14.23 -2.73
CA LEU A 115 14.81 14.83 -3.81
C LEU A 115 13.34 14.39 -3.80
N SER A 116 13.01 13.24 -3.19
CA SER A 116 11.61 12.81 -3.02
C SER A 116 10.79 13.81 -2.19
N TYR A 117 11.43 14.51 -1.24
CA TYR A 117 10.84 15.58 -0.46
C TYR A 117 10.23 16.71 -1.32
N LYS A 118 10.85 17.05 -2.44
CA LYS A 118 10.35 18.11 -3.34
C LYS A 118 9.15 17.65 -4.16
N ASN A 119 9.02 16.36 -4.36
CA ASN A 119 8.00 15.77 -5.24
C ASN A 119 6.73 15.34 -4.49
N ILE A 120 6.83 14.97 -3.21
CA ILE A 120 5.69 14.48 -2.44
C ILE A 120 4.91 15.65 -1.83
N TRP A 121 3.62 15.70 -2.11
CA TRP A 121 2.70 16.72 -1.61
C TRP A 121 1.47 16.16 -0.93
N TRP A 122 1.03 14.99 -1.35
CA TRP A 122 -0.14 14.34 -0.82
C TRP A 122 0.05 12.83 -0.82
N LYS A 123 -0.83 12.13 -0.13
CA LYS A 123 -0.85 10.68 -0.11
C LYS A 123 -2.19 10.12 -0.53
N VAL A 124 -2.17 8.94 -1.10
CA VAL A 124 -3.31 8.04 -1.21
C VAL A 124 -3.21 7.08 -0.03
N LYS A 125 -4.15 7.16 0.90
CA LYS A 125 -4.25 6.22 2.01
C LYS A 125 -4.44 4.81 1.47
N GLY A 126 -4.02 3.83 2.26
CA GLY A 126 -3.91 2.49 1.76
C GLY A 126 -5.22 1.76 1.55
N HIS A 127 -5.13 0.72 0.76
CA HIS A 127 -6.15 -0.31 0.69
C HIS A 127 -5.61 -1.65 1.17
N ILE A 128 -6.50 -2.47 1.71
CA ILE A 128 -6.19 -3.87 2.01
C ILE A 128 -6.35 -4.65 0.72
N VAL A 129 -5.32 -5.40 0.37
CA VAL A 129 -5.33 -6.28 -0.79
C VAL A 129 -5.16 -7.72 -0.32
N ARG A 130 -6.06 -8.60 -0.76
CA ARG A 130 -5.97 -10.04 -0.55
C ARG A 130 -5.74 -10.75 -1.87
N TYR A 131 -4.74 -11.63 -1.87
CA TYR A 131 -4.56 -12.65 -2.90
C TYR A 131 -4.67 -14.02 -2.24
N SER A 132 -5.44 -14.92 -2.82
CA SER A 132 -5.63 -16.27 -2.30
C SER A 132 -5.26 -17.37 -3.30
N SER A 133 -4.93 -18.52 -2.77
CA SER A 133 -4.91 -19.74 -3.57
C SER A 133 -6.33 -20.12 -3.96
N PRO A 134 -6.54 -20.76 -5.13
CA PRO A 134 -7.87 -21.21 -5.52
C PRO A 134 -8.42 -22.21 -4.52
N PRO A 135 -9.75 -22.22 -4.29
CA PRO A 135 -10.40 -23.29 -3.55
C PRO A 135 -10.08 -24.67 -4.15
N SER A 136 -10.00 -25.69 -3.30
CA SER A 136 -9.78 -27.06 -3.73
C SER A 136 -10.80 -27.46 -4.81
N GLY A 137 -10.33 -27.90 -5.96
CA GLY A 137 -11.16 -28.32 -7.10
C GLY A 137 -11.39 -27.27 -8.17
N VAL A 138 -10.93 -26.03 -8.00
CA VAL A 138 -10.93 -25.01 -9.05
C VAL A 138 -9.61 -25.10 -9.80
N VAL A 139 -9.65 -25.57 -11.03
CA VAL A 139 -8.46 -25.68 -11.88
C VAL A 139 -8.11 -24.30 -12.42
N GLY A 140 -6.90 -23.85 -12.12
CA GLY A 140 -6.23 -22.83 -12.93
C GLY A 140 -6.01 -21.46 -12.33
N ASN A 141 -6.62 -21.07 -11.19
CA ASN A 141 -6.59 -19.65 -10.83
C ASN A 141 -5.98 -19.35 -9.45
N ARG A 142 -4.67 -19.42 -9.39
CA ARG A 142 -3.90 -18.75 -8.34
C ARG A 142 -4.04 -17.26 -8.55
N GLN A 143 -4.45 -16.53 -7.53
CA GLN A 143 -4.51 -15.09 -7.62
C GLN A 143 -3.10 -14.49 -7.68
N TYR A 144 -2.91 -13.55 -8.56
CA TYR A 144 -1.68 -12.82 -8.80
C TYR A 144 -2.00 -11.43 -9.33
N LEU A 145 -1.01 -10.57 -9.39
CA LEU A 145 -1.09 -9.30 -10.11
C LEU A 145 0.02 -9.28 -11.15
N GLY A 146 -0.33 -9.11 -12.41
CA GLY A 146 0.63 -9.08 -13.51
C GLY A 146 1.57 -7.86 -13.44
N VAL A 147 2.60 -7.89 -14.27
CA VAL A 147 3.62 -6.84 -14.33
C VAL A 147 2.98 -5.48 -14.62
N HIS A 148 3.26 -4.51 -13.75
CA HIS A 148 2.75 -3.14 -13.89
C HIS A 148 3.68 -2.14 -13.20
N SER A 149 3.40 -0.86 -13.38
CA SER A 149 3.93 0.23 -12.56
C SER A 149 2.77 0.98 -11.92
N ASP A 150 2.96 1.47 -10.71
CA ASP A 150 1.90 2.19 -9.97
C ASP A 150 1.64 3.60 -10.51
N THR A 151 2.54 4.11 -11.34
CA THR A 151 2.34 5.32 -12.15
C THR A 151 1.92 4.89 -13.55
N SER A 152 0.69 4.43 -13.72
CA SER A 152 0.19 3.99 -15.01
C SER A 152 -1.12 4.65 -15.38
N ALA A 153 -1.23 5.09 -16.62
CA ALA A 153 -2.50 5.50 -17.21
C ALA A 153 -3.44 4.32 -17.52
N ASP A 154 -2.91 3.09 -17.46
CA ASP A 154 -3.69 1.88 -17.79
C ASP A 154 -4.77 1.56 -16.75
N TYR A 155 -4.64 2.10 -15.54
CA TYR A 155 -5.71 2.04 -14.53
C TYR A 155 -6.93 2.90 -14.86
N VAL A 156 -6.86 3.69 -15.92
CA VAL A 156 -7.86 4.71 -16.31
C VAL A 156 -8.74 4.23 -17.48
N TYR A 157 -8.70 2.98 -17.86
CA TYR A 157 -9.48 2.48 -18.99
C TYR A 157 -10.98 2.67 -18.76
N GLY A 158 -11.54 3.67 -19.48
CA GLY A 158 -12.97 3.90 -19.55
C GLY A 158 -13.57 4.86 -18.55
N TYR A 159 -12.79 5.50 -17.69
CA TYR A 159 -13.27 6.49 -16.73
C TYR A 159 -12.75 7.88 -17.08
N GLU A 160 -13.64 8.78 -17.41
CA GLU A 160 -13.32 10.21 -17.61
C GLU A 160 -13.28 11.01 -16.29
N HIS A 161 -13.22 10.33 -15.14
CA HIS A 161 -13.30 10.97 -13.83
C HIS A 161 -11.92 11.48 -13.41
N PRO A 162 -11.79 12.75 -12.96
CA PRO A 162 -10.50 13.34 -12.55
C PRO A 162 -9.76 12.56 -11.46
N SER A 163 -10.48 11.89 -10.56
CA SER A 163 -9.88 11.05 -9.52
C SER A 163 -9.07 9.88 -10.10
N ASP A 164 -9.47 9.37 -11.26
CA ASP A 164 -8.81 8.23 -11.87
C ASP A 164 -7.46 8.62 -12.48
N GLN A 165 -7.29 9.91 -12.76
CA GLN A 165 -6.02 10.46 -13.25
C GLN A 165 -5.00 10.69 -12.12
N LEU A 166 -5.42 10.63 -10.85
CA LEU A 166 -4.52 10.83 -9.71
C LEU A 166 -3.44 9.75 -9.64
N ALA A 167 -3.71 8.53 -10.09
CA ALA A 167 -2.72 7.46 -10.15
C ALA A 167 -1.49 7.81 -10.99
N THR A 168 -1.64 8.66 -12.02
CA THR A 168 -0.49 9.16 -12.82
C THR A 168 0.46 10.05 -12.02
N ARG A 169 0.05 10.49 -10.84
CA ARG A 169 0.83 11.34 -9.94
C ARG A 169 1.60 10.56 -8.88
N ASN A 170 1.38 9.25 -8.77
CA ASN A 170 2.09 8.43 -7.79
C ASN A 170 3.60 8.47 -8.06
N THR A 171 4.38 8.75 -7.03
CA THR A 171 5.84 8.84 -7.10
C THR A 171 6.52 7.78 -6.25
N LEU A 172 5.88 7.39 -5.15
CA LEU A 172 6.40 6.41 -4.23
C LEU A 172 5.28 5.49 -3.76
N SER A 173 5.46 4.20 -3.91
CA SER A 173 4.59 3.15 -3.40
C SER A 173 5.06 2.70 -2.02
N CYS A 174 4.13 2.38 -1.15
CA CYS A 174 4.41 1.94 0.21
C CYS A 174 3.47 0.79 0.59
N ILE A 175 4.05 -0.33 0.99
CA ILE A 175 3.30 -1.55 1.35
C ILE A 175 3.66 -1.95 2.77
N VAL A 176 2.64 -2.16 3.60
CA VAL A 176 2.74 -2.84 4.90
C VAL A 176 2.29 -4.29 4.70
N TYR A 177 3.14 -5.24 5.04
CA TYR A 177 2.81 -6.66 4.96
C TYR A 177 2.19 -7.16 6.26
N ILE A 178 1.05 -7.85 6.13
CA ILE A 178 0.21 -8.24 7.27
C ILE A 178 0.48 -9.66 7.72
N ASN A 179 0.92 -10.53 6.82
CA ASN A 179 1.26 -11.90 7.14
C ASN A 179 2.48 -12.44 6.39
N ASP A 180 2.99 -13.56 6.87
CA ASP A 180 4.26 -14.15 6.43
C ASP A 180 4.10 -15.02 5.18
N CYS A 181 5.05 -14.88 4.26
CA CYS A 181 5.29 -15.90 3.24
C CYS A 181 6.08 -17.05 3.87
N ASP A 182 5.41 -18.17 4.11
CA ASP A 182 5.98 -19.40 4.66
C ASP A 182 5.84 -20.57 3.67
N GLU A 183 6.94 -20.92 3.02
CA GLU A 183 6.97 -22.02 2.06
C GLU A 183 6.96 -23.40 2.74
N SER A 184 7.32 -23.48 4.03
CA SER A 184 7.33 -24.73 4.80
C SER A 184 5.92 -25.22 5.12
N GLY A 185 5.00 -24.30 5.34
CA GLY A 185 3.62 -24.60 5.68
C GLY A 185 3.38 -24.86 7.17
N ASP A 186 4.35 -24.52 8.01
CA ASP A 186 4.26 -24.76 9.46
C ASP A 186 3.13 -23.94 10.11
N ASP A 187 2.88 -22.72 9.62
CA ASP A 187 1.72 -21.90 10.00
C ASP A 187 0.74 -21.73 8.84
N ALA A 188 0.04 -22.79 8.48
CA ALA A 188 -0.86 -22.79 7.33
C ALA A 188 -2.11 -21.91 7.49
N VAL A 189 -2.44 -21.50 8.72
CA VAL A 189 -3.67 -20.71 9.00
C VAL A 189 -3.46 -19.23 8.77
N ASN A 190 -2.31 -18.70 9.16
CA ASN A 190 -2.02 -17.26 9.15
C ASN A 190 -0.92 -16.86 8.17
N SER A 191 -0.32 -17.83 7.48
CA SER A 191 0.70 -17.64 6.46
C SER A 191 0.20 -18.04 5.06
N PHE A 192 1.01 -17.73 4.07
CA PHE A 192 0.77 -18.11 2.68
C PHE A 192 2.07 -18.65 2.05
N ALA A 193 1.96 -19.29 0.91
CA ALA A 193 3.10 -19.69 0.08
C ALA A 193 2.95 -19.13 -1.34
N GLY A 194 4.06 -18.91 -2.03
CA GLY A 194 4.07 -18.10 -3.26
C GLY A 194 3.81 -16.62 -2.96
N GLY A 195 3.14 -15.92 -3.87
CA GLY A 195 2.72 -14.53 -3.63
C GLY A 195 3.88 -13.55 -3.37
N HIS A 196 5.08 -13.86 -3.84
CA HIS A 196 6.23 -12.97 -3.68
C HIS A 196 5.98 -11.66 -4.42
N HIS A 197 6.62 -10.60 -3.98
CA HIS A 197 6.69 -9.33 -4.68
C HIS A 197 7.94 -9.34 -5.57
N PHE A 198 7.75 -9.35 -6.87
CA PHE A 198 8.85 -9.48 -7.82
C PHE A 198 9.00 -8.21 -8.65
N PHE A 199 10.18 -7.59 -8.60
CA PHE A 199 10.55 -6.43 -9.41
C PHE A 199 11.27 -6.91 -10.66
N ASN A 200 10.58 -6.85 -11.80
CA ASN A 200 11.02 -7.48 -13.04
C ASN A 200 12.31 -6.88 -13.59
N GLU A 201 12.38 -5.55 -13.72
CA GLU A 201 13.55 -4.86 -14.28
C GLU A 201 14.79 -4.96 -13.37
N LEU A 202 14.57 -5.12 -12.07
CA LEU A 202 15.64 -5.18 -11.07
C LEU A 202 16.03 -6.61 -10.70
N ASN A 203 15.26 -7.60 -11.13
CA ASN A 203 15.40 -9.00 -10.74
C ASN A 203 15.45 -9.20 -9.21
N ILE A 204 14.62 -8.44 -8.49
CA ILE A 204 14.49 -8.54 -7.04
C ILE A 204 13.24 -9.37 -6.71
N ASN A 205 13.44 -10.48 -6.01
CA ASN A 205 12.37 -11.33 -5.52
C ASN A 205 12.25 -11.20 -4.01
N TYR A 206 11.25 -10.46 -3.56
CA TYR A 206 11.01 -10.22 -2.14
C TYR A 206 9.93 -11.14 -1.59
N LYS A 207 10.28 -11.87 -0.52
CA LYS A 207 9.35 -12.73 0.25
C LYS A 207 8.76 -11.92 1.41
N PRO A 208 7.46 -11.62 1.38
CA PRO A 208 6.83 -10.81 2.43
C PRO A 208 6.92 -11.42 3.83
N ARG A 209 7.13 -10.56 4.82
CA ARG A 209 7.04 -10.90 6.25
C ARG A 209 6.14 -9.90 6.94
N LYS A 210 5.36 -10.36 7.89
CA LYS A 210 4.47 -9.49 8.68
C LYS A 210 5.28 -8.41 9.41
N GLY A 211 4.76 -7.19 9.39
CA GLY A 211 5.42 -6.04 9.99
C GLY A 211 6.49 -5.39 9.13
N ASP A 212 6.85 -5.96 7.99
CA ASP A 212 7.75 -5.31 7.04
C ASP A 212 7.03 -4.16 6.33
N ILE A 213 7.78 -3.09 6.08
CA ILE A 213 7.35 -2.00 5.20
C ILE A 213 8.27 -1.95 3.99
N LEU A 214 7.71 -2.05 2.80
CA LEU A 214 8.41 -1.93 1.53
C LEU A 214 8.03 -0.61 0.87
N MET A 215 9.04 0.21 0.51
CA MET A 215 8.86 1.46 -0.23
C MET A 215 9.67 1.41 -1.53
N PHE A 216 9.06 1.87 -2.62
CA PHE A 216 9.73 1.86 -3.92
C PHE A 216 9.16 2.93 -4.86
N PRO A 217 9.96 3.42 -5.83
CA PRO A 217 9.47 4.35 -6.85
C PRO A 217 8.31 3.75 -7.62
N SER A 218 7.24 4.52 -7.84
CA SER A 218 6.04 4.05 -8.55
C SER A 218 6.22 3.90 -10.05
N ASN A 219 7.40 4.24 -10.59
CA ASN A 219 7.66 4.29 -12.03
C ASN A 219 8.06 2.93 -12.64
N TYR A 220 8.24 2.92 -13.96
CA TYR A 220 8.54 1.73 -14.75
C TYR A 220 9.88 1.05 -14.40
N ILE A 221 10.84 1.75 -13.75
CA ILE A 221 12.11 1.12 -13.32
C ILE A 221 11.85 0.11 -12.19
N ALA A 222 10.89 0.42 -11.32
CA ALA A 222 10.43 -0.48 -10.28
C ALA A 222 9.12 -1.18 -10.67
N SER A 223 8.96 -1.52 -11.97
CA SER A 223 7.87 -2.37 -12.43
C SER A 223 7.90 -3.69 -11.69
N HIS A 224 6.73 -4.13 -11.28
CA HIS A 224 6.63 -5.26 -10.37
C HIS A 224 5.35 -6.07 -10.60
N GLU A 225 5.35 -7.26 -10.03
CA GLU A 225 4.22 -8.16 -10.02
C GLU A 225 4.06 -8.83 -8.66
N VAL A 226 2.88 -9.33 -8.38
CA VAL A 226 2.65 -10.28 -7.30
C VAL A 226 2.59 -11.68 -7.91
N LEU A 227 3.57 -12.51 -7.60
CA LEU A 227 3.60 -13.89 -8.10
C LEU A 227 2.41 -14.68 -7.58
N PRO A 228 1.99 -15.75 -8.28
CA PRO A 228 0.84 -16.54 -7.89
C PRO A 228 0.94 -17.08 -6.46
N VAL A 229 -0.13 -16.90 -5.67
CA VAL A 229 -0.28 -17.50 -4.35
C VAL A 229 -0.59 -18.98 -4.51
N SER A 230 0.25 -19.83 -3.97
CA SER A 230 0.12 -21.31 -4.11
C SER A 230 -0.63 -21.97 -2.95
N ARG A 231 -0.63 -21.32 -1.77
CA ARG A 231 -1.34 -21.78 -0.57
C ARG A 231 -1.72 -20.59 0.31
N GLY A 232 -2.87 -20.67 0.95
CA GLY A 232 -3.32 -19.66 1.92
C GLY A 232 -3.75 -18.34 1.30
N GLU A 233 -3.70 -17.30 2.09
CA GLU A 233 -4.14 -15.95 1.75
C GLU A 233 -3.04 -14.94 2.10
N ARG A 234 -2.61 -14.13 1.12
CA ARG A 234 -1.66 -13.04 1.30
C ARG A 234 -2.41 -11.74 1.53
N TYR A 235 -2.13 -11.08 2.64
CA TYR A 235 -2.67 -9.78 2.97
C TYR A 235 -1.59 -8.70 2.99
N SER A 236 -1.89 -7.56 2.41
CA SER A 236 -1.06 -6.36 2.45
C SER A 236 -1.91 -5.11 2.50
N TYR A 237 -1.33 -4.03 3.05
CA TYR A 237 -1.91 -2.69 3.07
C TYR A 237 -1.05 -1.78 2.21
N LEU A 238 -1.58 -1.37 1.07
CA LEU A 238 -0.87 -0.63 0.03
C LEU A 238 -1.38 0.80 -0.05
N GLY A 239 -0.49 1.77 -0.19
CA GLY A 239 -0.82 3.16 -0.49
C GLY A 239 0.31 3.87 -1.20
N TRP A 240 0.09 5.10 -1.60
CA TRP A 240 1.04 5.87 -2.40
C TRP A 240 1.30 7.25 -1.84
N TYR A 241 2.45 7.81 -2.21
CA TYR A 241 2.77 9.22 -2.06
C TYR A 241 2.92 9.84 -3.45
N SER A 242 2.35 11.03 -3.63
CA SER A 242 2.11 11.59 -4.94
C SER A 242 2.57 13.04 -5.04
N HIS A 243 2.84 13.47 -6.26
CA HIS A 243 3.23 14.84 -6.55
C HIS A 243 2.03 15.71 -6.95
N GLY A 244 2.12 16.99 -6.70
CA GLY A 244 1.09 17.95 -7.01
C GLY A 244 0.76 18.83 -5.80
N SER A 245 0.82 20.14 -5.99
CA SER A 245 0.58 21.11 -4.93
C SER A 245 -0.90 21.30 -4.63
N PRO A 246 -1.27 21.91 -3.50
CA PRO A 246 -2.64 22.33 -3.21
C PRO A 246 -3.29 23.24 -4.25
N ASN A 247 -2.48 23.85 -5.10
CA ASN A 247 -2.95 24.70 -6.21
C ASN A 247 -3.03 23.95 -7.55
N SER A 248 -2.96 22.63 -7.54
CA SER A 248 -3.14 21.81 -8.73
C SER A 248 -4.61 21.77 -9.18
N GLU A 249 -4.84 21.39 -10.42
CA GLU A 249 -6.18 21.20 -10.97
C GLU A 249 -7.03 20.16 -10.25
N TYR A 250 -6.39 19.28 -9.47
CA TYR A 250 -7.03 18.17 -8.73
C TYR A 250 -7.25 18.48 -7.24
N HIS A 251 -7.01 19.71 -6.81
CA HIS A 251 -7.05 20.02 -5.37
C HIS A 251 -8.44 19.77 -4.74
N GLU A 252 -9.51 19.86 -5.49
CA GLU A 252 -10.88 19.58 -5.05
C GLU A 252 -11.13 18.09 -4.73
N HIS A 253 -10.26 17.20 -5.24
CA HIS A 253 -10.33 15.76 -5.00
C HIS A 253 -9.39 15.30 -3.88
N ILE A 254 -8.62 16.23 -3.30
CA ILE A 254 -7.61 15.94 -2.29
C ILE A 254 -7.94 16.76 -1.04
N ALA A 255 -8.30 16.08 0.03
CA ALA A 255 -8.67 16.73 1.29
C ALA A 255 -7.48 17.44 1.94
N ASP A 256 -7.70 18.66 2.42
CA ASP A 256 -6.70 19.43 3.16
C ASP A 256 -6.92 19.26 4.68
N PRO A 257 -6.02 18.56 5.39
CA PRO A 257 -6.23 18.27 6.81
C PRO A 257 -6.16 19.51 7.71
N VAL A 258 -5.68 20.64 7.20
CA VAL A 258 -5.67 21.92 7.93
C VAL A 258 -7.02 22.64 7.78
N LYS A 259 -7.58 22.63 6.59
CA LYS A 259 -8.85 23.30 6.29
C LYS A 259 -10.07 22.44 6.61
N GLU A 260 -9.95 21.15 6.39
CA GLU A 260 -11.05 20.18 6.42
C GLU A 260 -10.66 18.91 7.20
N PRO A 261 -10.29 19.05 8.51
CA PRO A 261 -9.72 17.94 9.28
C PRO A 261 -10.64 16.70 9.36
N GLU A 262 -11.96 16.91 9.46
CA GLU A 262 -12.90 15.79 9.55
C GLU A 262 -13.07 15.07 8.21
N ILE A 263 -13.04 15.80 7.10
CA ILE A 263 -13.05 15.22 5.75
C ILE A 263 -11.74 14.47 5.51
N ALA A 264 -10.60 15.05 5.87
CA ALA A 264 -9.30 14.43 5.68
C ALA A 264 -9.11 13.11 6.47
N LYS A 265 -9.78 12.97 7.62
CA LYS A 265 -9.76 11.70 8.38
C LYS A 265 -10.34 10.54 7.57
N VAL A 266 -11.35 10.82 6.78
CA VAL A 266 -12.12 9.81 6.06
C VAL A 266 -11.78 9.72 4.58
N SER A 267 -11.13 10.72 4.00
CA SER A 267 -10.74 10.74 2.59
C SER A 267 -9.54 9.86 2.30
N THR A 268 -9.55 9.22 1.15
CA THR A 268 -8.41 8.46 0.62
C THR A 268 -7.27 9.40 0.24
N ASN A 269 -7.58 10.49 -0.46
CA ASN A 269 -6.57 11.43 -0.95
C ASN A 269 -6.42 12.60 0.04
N VAL A 270 -5.24 12.75 0.62
CA VAL A 270 -4.99 13.74 1.67
C VAL A 270 -3.68 14.48 1.46
N TYR A 271 -3.71 15.80 1.49
CA TYR A 271 -2.51 16.63 1.49
C TYR A 271 -1.64 16.40 2.73
N LEU A 272 -0.34 16.57 2.56
CA LEU A 272 0.69 16.46 3.60
C LEU A 272 1.30 17.86 3.89
N PRO A 273 0.54 18.82 4.45
CA PRO A 273 0.99 20.20 4.59
C PRO A 273 2.18 20.33 5.54
N ASN A 274 2.30 19.44 6.51
CA ASN A 274 3.36 19.45 7.50
C ASN A 274 4.61 18.65 7.07
N LEU A 275 4.56 17.87 6.00
CA LEU A 275 5.65 16.95 5.61
C LEU A 275 7.01 17.65 5.54
N ARG A 276 7.05 18.91 5.02
CA ARG A 276 8.28 19.66 4.89
C ARG A 276 8.84 20.14 6.22
N LYS A 277 7.96 20.49 7.15
CA LYS A 277 8.33 20.85 8.52
C LYS A 277 8.83 19.60 9.25
N ASP A 278 8.06 18.53 9.20
CA ASP A 278 8.36 17.27 9.89
C ASP A 278 9.69 16.69 9.40
N PHE A 279 9.96 16.76 8.09
CA PHE A 279 11.23 16.29 7.53
C PHE A 279 12.42 17.14 7.98
N ARG A 280 12.28 18.47 8.07
CA ARG A 280 13.34 19.33 8.61
C ARG A 280 13.64 19.03 10.07
N GLU A 281 12.61 18.88 10.88
CA GLU A 281 12.75 18.51 12.29
C GLU A 281 13.38 17.11 12.44
N TYR A 282 13.00 16.17 11.59
CA TYR A 282 13.59 14.84 11.55
C TYR A 282 15.10 14.89 11.26
N ILE A 283 15.51 15.63 10.24
CA ILE A 283 16.93 15.82 9.90
C ILE A 283 17.70 16.41 11.08
N GLN A 284 17.19 17.46 11.73
CA GLN A 284 17.84 18.10 12.87
C GLN A 284 18.08 17.15 14.03
N ASN A 285 17.21 16.20 14.24
CA ASN A 285 17.28 15.22 15.32
C ASN A 285 18.20 14.03 15.03
N CYS A 286 18.56 13.82 13.78
CA CYS A 286 19.38 12.66 13.39
C CYS A 286 20.90 12.84 13.57
N GLY A 287 21.41 14.05 13.79
CA GLY A 287 22.85 14.37 13.98
C GLY A 287 23.61 14.71 12.68
N PRO A 288 24.77 15.40 12.80
CA PRO A 288 25.39 16.12 11.68
C PRO A 288 26.01 15.24 10.59
N ASP A 289 26.46 14.04 10.93
CA ASP A 289 27.28 13.24 9.99
C ASP A 289 26.48 12.54 8.88
N LYS A 290 25.16 12.40 9.05
CA LYS A 290 24.27 11.70 8.07
C LYS A 290 23.59 12.63 7.07
N HIS A 291 23.77 13.97 7.14
CA HIS A 291 22.75 14.89 6.64
C HIS A 291 23.21 16.06 5.80
N PHE A 292 24.50 16.22 5.55
CA PHE A 292 25.00 17.41 4.86
C PHE A 292 24.28 17.64 3.51
N TYR A 293 24.08 16.59 2.74
CA TYR A 293 23.39 16.69 1.45
C TYR A 293 21.89 16.99 1.61
N ALA A 294 21.22 16.30 2.53
CA ALA A 294 19.80 16.55 2.80
C ALA A 294 19.57 17.96 3.36
N MET A 295 20.45 18.42 4.25
CA MET A 295 20.39 19.78 4.80
C MET A 295 20.59 20.87 3.74
N SER A 296 21.51 20.70 2.79
CA SER A 296 21.70 21.65 1.71
C SER A 296 20.45 21.79 0.86
N LEU A 297 19.75 20.71 0.56
CA LEU A 297 18.52 20.74 -0.23
C LEU A 297 17.33 21.37 0.51
N VAL A 298 17.33 21.31 1.84
CA VAL A 298 16.26 21.86 2.70
C VAL A 298 16.52 23.30 3.07
N SER A 299 17.80 23.72 3.13
CA SER A 299 18.20 25.11 3.48
C SER A 299 18.04 26.10 2.33
N ASP A 300 17.98 25.65 1.08
CA ASP A 300 17.86 26.52 -0.10
C ASP A 300 16.46 27.11 -0.30
N GLY A 301 15.78 27.38 0.80
CA GLY A 301 14.64 28.28 0.88
C GLY A 301 13.45 27.94 -0.05
N PHE A 302 12.54 27.14 0.46
CA PHE A 302 11.16 27.12 0.00
C PHE A 302 10.21 27.31 1.17
#